data_4885c119c4885a117bb0b44f7accf647
#
_entry.id   4885c119c4885a117bb0b44f7accf647
#
_cell.length_a   1.000
_cell.length_b   1.000
_cell.length_c   1.000
_cell.angle_alpha   90.00
_cell.angle_beta   90.00
_cell.angle_gamma   90.00
#
_symmetry.space_group_name_H-M   'P 1'
#
loop_
_entity.id
_entity.type
_entity.pdbx_description
1 polymer ?
#
loop_
_entity_poly.entity_id
_entity_poly.type
_entity_poly.pdbx_seq_one_letter_code
_entity_poly.pdbx_strand_id
1 'polypeptide(L)'
;MLIRIAICDDEIGTCSDIENMILNYAKLQALQIDTEVFYSGETLFKTIENKDKYGLIFLDIQLLQLDGVQVGKQIRERLGNEKISIVYISSKETYAMSLFQVRPLDFLIKPITQKTVNETIDKYIRLNNLMKNDFFFHIGKSIQRLYLDEIFYFACNGKKIEIHTDAGVTTFYGTMQEVAEQVDGKGFW
;
A
#
# COMPACT_ATOMS: atom_id res chain seq x y z
N MET A 1 -8.34 4.65 6.19
CA MET A 1 -6.89 4.67 6.52
C MET A 1 -6.11 5.16 5.31
N LEU A 2 -5.18 6.09 5.50
CA LEU A 2 -4.34 6.64 4.43
C LEU A 2 -2.99 5.88 4.39
N ILE A 3 -2.67 5.29 3.24
CA ILE A 3 -1.36 4.67 2.99
C ILE A 3 -0.47 5.72 2.34
N ARG A 4 0.70 6.00 2.90
CA ARG A 4 1.67 6.92 2.30
C ARG A 4 2.83 6.15 1.71
N ILE A 5 3.07 6.39 0.42
CA ILE A 5 4.08 5.70 -0.38
C ILE A 5 5.09 6.72 -0.91
N ALA A 6 6.36 6.50 -0.67
CA ALA A 6 7.44 7.23 -1.32
C ALA A 6 7.93 6.48 -2.56
N ILE A 7 8.27 7.22 -3.60
CA ILE A 7 8.89 6.70 -4.84
C ILE A 7 10.20 7.45 -5.03
N CYS A 8 11.31 6.73 -5.17
CA CYS A 8 12.62 7.34 -5.35
C CYS A 8 13.37 6.68 -6.51
N ASP A 9 13.58 7.45 -7.56
CA ASP A 9 14.34 7.08 -8.76
C ASP A 9 14.85 8.38 -9.40
N ASP A 10 16.06 8.42 -9.93
CA ASP A 10 16.60 9.61 -10.60
C ASP A 10 16.05 9.81 -12.02
N GLU A 11 15.37 8.80 -12.57
CA GLU A 11 14.64 8.88 -13.82
C GLU A 11 13.20 9.36 -13.61
N ILE A 12 12.89 10.60 -14.03
CA ILE A 12 11.55 11.20 -13.91
C ILE A 12 10.45 10.31 -14.54
N GLY A 13 10.75 9.70 -15.70
CA GLY A 13 9.83 8.81 -16.40
C GLY A 13 9.45 7.60 -15.54
N THR A 14 10.44 6.94 -14.97
CA THR A 14 10.22 5.77 -14.09
C THR A 14 9.39 6.14 -12.87
N CYS A 15 9.67 7.27 -12.22
CA CYS A 15 8.86 7.77 -11.11
C CYS A 15 7.40 7.96 -11.51
N SER A 16 7.16 8.65 -12.65
CA SER A 16 5.81 8.94 -13.15
C SER A 16 5.05 7.65 -13.48
N ASP A 17 5.70 6.68 -14.10
CA ASP A 17 5.09 5.40 -14.45
C ASP A 17 4.68 4.63 -13.19
N ILE A 18 5.55 4.53 -12.18
CA ILE A 18 5.26 3.84 -10.92
C ILE A 18 4.13 4.57 -10.17
N GLU A 19 4.17 5.89 -10.09
CA GLU A 19 3.11 6.69 -9.46
C GLU A 19 1.76 6.45 -10.11
N ASN A 20 1.69 6.49 -11.44
CA ASN A 20 0.46 6.21 -12.18
C ASN A 20 -0.06 4.78 -11.92
N MET A 21 0.81 3.78 -11.85
CA MET A 21 0.45 2.40 -11.52
C MET A 21 -0.12 2.28 -10.10
N ILE A 22 0.48 2.97 -9.12
CA ILE A 22 0.00 3.01 -7.72
C ILE A 22 -1.37 3.68 -7.63
N LEU A 23 -1.55 4.85 -8.27
CA LEU A 23 -2.81 5.58 -8.25
C LEU A 23 -3.92 4.82 -8.97
N ASN A 24 -3.60 4.11 -10.06
CA ASN A 24 -4.55 3.24 -10.75
C ASN A 24 -4.99 2.07 -9.85
N TYR A 25 -4.04 1.42 -9.17
CA TYR A 25 -4.35 0.39 -8.18
C TYR A 25 -5.25 0.93 -7.06
N ALA A 26 -4.90 2.09 -6.49
CA ALA A 26 -5.68 2.74 -5.43
C ALA A 26 -7.14 2.98 -5.84
N LYS A 27 -7.34 3.47 -7.08
CA LYS A 27 -8.67 3.69 -7.63
C LYS A 27 -9.46 2.39 -7.81
N LEU A 28 -8.82 1.33 -8.32
CA LEU A 28 -9.47 0.03 -8.53
C LEU A 28 -9.85 -0.66 -7.21
N GLN A 29 -9.05 -0.48 -6.16
CA GLN A 29 -9.26 -1.08 -4.84
C GLN A 29 -9.96 -0.17 -3.84
N ALA A 30 -10.45 1.01 -4.26
CA ALA A 30 -11.09 2.00 -3.39
C ALA A 30 -10.21 2.37 -2.17
N LEU A 31 -8.88 2.44 -2.35
CA LEU A 31 -7.93 2.75 -1.31
C LEU A 31 -7.56 4.24 -1.31
N GLN A 32 -7.28 4.78 -0.12
CA GLN A 32 -6.68 6.10 0.02
C GLN A 32 -5.16 5.94 0.06
N ILE A 33 -4.50 6.26 -1.05
CA ILE A 33 -3.04 6.26 -1.17
C ILE A 33 -2.57 7.68 -1.51
N ASP A 34 -1.57 8.15 -0.75
CA ASP A 34 -0.86 9.40 -0.99
C ASP A 34 0.56 9.07 -1.44
N THR A 35 1.02 9.65 -2.54
CA THR A 35 2.33 9.39 -3.12
C THR A 35 3.22 10.65 -3.01
N GLU A 36 4.50 10.45 -2.78
CA GLU A 36 5.50 11.52 -2.84
C GLU A 36 6.73 11.02 -3.60
N VAL A 37 7.18 11.81 -4.58
CA VAL A 37 8.27 11.44 -5.49
C VAL A 37 9.55 12.14 -5.09
N PHE A 38 10.67 11.39 -5.13
CA PHE A 38 12.01 11.85 -4.86
C PHE A 38 12.94 11.45 -6.01
N TYR A 39 13.85 12.34 -6.37
CA TYR A 39 14.81 12.12 -7.45
C TYR A 39 16.23 11.89 -6.94
N SER A 40 16.42 11.76 -5.62
CA SER A 40 17.70 11.41 -5.01
C SER A 40 17.53 10.74 -3.66
N GLY A 41 18.45 9.83 -3.31
CA GLY A 41 18.48 9.14 -2.03
C GLY A 41 18.64 10.08 -0.85
N GLU A 42 19.39 11.19 -1.02
CA GLU A 42 19.61 12.20 0.02
C GLU A 42 18.31 12.91 0.42
N THR A 43 17.53 13.35 -0.58
CA THR A 43 16.26 14.05 -0.32
C THR A 43 15.24 13.14 0.33
N LEU A 44 15.14 11.89 -0.13
CA LEU A 44 14.30 10.86 0.50
C LEU A 44 14.73 10.64 1.96
N PHE A 45 16.02 10.36 2.20
CA PHE A 45 16.52 10.06 3.54
C PHE A 45 16.28 11.22 4.51
N LYS A 46 16.62 12.44 4.10
CA LYS A 46 16.39 13.66 4.90
C LYS A 46 14.91 13.85 5.24
N THR A 47 14.01 13.51 4.33
CA THR A 47 12.57 13.63 4.57
C THR A 47 12.10 12.58 5.58
N ILE A 48 12.58 11.33 5.49
CA ILE A 48 12.28 10.26 6.44
C ILE A 48 12.82 10.60 7.84
N GLU A 49 14.06 11.10 7.93
CA GLU A 49 14.68 11.50 9.20
C GLU A 49 13.84 12.56 9.95
N ASN A 50 13.22 13.47 9.22
CA ASN A 50 12.42 14.54 9.80
C ASN A 50 10.94 14.20 10.00
N LYS A 51 10.41 13.22 9.26
CA LYS A 51 8.98 12.89 9.24
C LYS A 51 8.79 11.39 9.04
N ASP A 52 8.44 10.69 10.10
CA ASP A 52 8.08 9.26 10.03
C ASP A 52 6.64 9.11 9.48
N LYS A 53 6.47 9.30 8.17
CA LYS A 53 5.15 9.31 7.55
C LYS A 53 4.92 8.22 6.49
N TYR A 54 5.96 7.62 5.94
CA TYR A 54 5.81 6.61 4.89
C TYR A 54 5.70 5.21 5.47
N GLY A 55 4.76 4.43 4.93
CA GLY A 55 4.64 3.02 5.25
C GLY A 55 5.37 2.13 4.25
N LEU A 56 5.46 2.58 2.99
CA LEU A 56 6.06 1.84 1.88
C LEU A 56 6.94 2.77 1.05
N ILE A 57 8.10 2.27 0.59
CA ILE A 57 9.00 2.98 -0.30
C ILE A 57 9.32 2.10 -1.49
N PHE A 58 9.14 2.62 -2.71
CA PHE A 58 9.73 2.10 -3.93
C PHE A 58 11.05 2.84 -4.17
N LEU A 59 12.17 2.12 -4.16
CA LEU A 59 13.51 2.71 -4.10
C LEU A 59 14.41 2.12 -5.18
N ASP A 60 14.81 2.94 -6.15
CA ASP A 60 15.84 2.52 -7.09
C ASP A 60 17.18 2.31 -6.39
N ILE A 61 17.90 1.28 -6.80
CA ILE A 61 19.23 0.99 -6.26
C ILE A 61 20.28 1.91 -6.86
N GLN A 62 20.18 2.20 -8.16
CA GLN A 62 21.22 2.90 -8.92
C GLN A 62 21.06 4.42 -8.92
N LEU A 63 20.90 5.03 -7.75
CA LEU A 63 20.87 6.48 -7.60
C LEU A 63 22.29 7.09 -7.68
N LEU A 64 22.38 8.36 -8.10
CA LEU A 64 23.67 9.00 -8.47
C LEU A 64 24.66 9.18 -7.31
N GLN A 65 24.24 9.64 -6.13
CA GLN A 65 25.14 9.96 -5.00
C GLN A 65 24.98 8.93 -3.88
N LEU A 66 23.89 9.01 -3.14
CA LEU A 66 23.54 8.03 -2.12
C LEU A 66 22.70 6.94 -2.75
N ASP A 67 23.31 5.78 -3.03
CA ASP A 67 22.61 4.65 -3.65
C ASP A 67 21.48 4.10 -2.75
N GLY A 68 20.50 3.41 -3.37
CA GLY A 68 19.33 2.91 -2.66
C GLY A 68 19.68 1.91 -1.55
N VAL A 69 20.76 1.11 -1.71
CA VAL A 69 21.18 0.17 -0.65
C VAL A 69 21.67 0.93 0.57
N GLN A 70 22.44 2.00 0.35
CA GLN A 70 22.92 2.87 1.44
C GLN A 70 21.77 3.60 2.12
N VAL A 71 20.77 4.10 1.36
CA VAL A 71 19.54 4.68 1.93
C VAL A 71 18.85 3.68 2.85
N GLY A 72 18.62 2.46 2.37
CA GLY A 72 17.97 1.43 3.17
C GLY A 72 18.74 1.05 4.43
N LYS A 73 20.07 0.92 4.34
CA LYS A 73 20.92 0.70 5.53
C LYS A 73 20.79 1.83 6.54
N GLN A 74 20.86 3.08 6.11
CA GLN A 74 20.69 4.23 7.01
C GLN A 74 19.31 4.25 7.68
N ILE A 75 18.24 3.88 6.97
CA ILE A 75 16.90 3.76 7.55
C ILE A 75 16.89 2.70 8.67
N ARG A 76 17.52 1.53 8.45
CA ARG A 76 17.55 0.44 9.44
C ARG A 76 18.52 0.72 10.59
N GLU A 77 19.75 1.09 10.28
CA GLU A 77 20.85 1.18 11.26
C GLU A 77 20.89 2.51 12.00
N ARG A 78 20.72 3.64 11.27
CA ARG A 78 20.83 4.97 11.86
C ARG A 78 19.53 5.45 12.49
N LEU A 79 18.37 5.21 11.82
CA LEU A 79 17.07 5.62 12.33
C LEU A 79 16.39 4.53 13.18
N GLY A 80 16.90 3.29 13.16
CA GLY A 80 16.26 2.17 13.84
C GLY A 80 14.84 1.87 13.33
N ASN A 81 14.50 2.33 12.12
CA ASN A 81 13.15 2.22 11.60
C ASN A 81 12.93 0.88 10.88
N GLU A 82 12.25 -0.04 11.57
CA GLU A 82 11.86 -1.34 11.03
C GLU A 82 10.45 -1.34 10.43
N LYS A 83 9.67 -0.27 10.65
CA LYS A 83 8.25 -0.21 10.24
C LYS A 83 8.09 0.12 8.75
N ILE A 84 8.99 0.93 8.21
CA ILE A 84 8.95 1.28 6.79
C ILE A 84 9.27 0.04 5.95
N SER A 85 8.35 -0.37 5.10
CA SER A 85 8.58 -1.41 4.10
C SER A 85 9.34 -0.83 2.91
N ILE A 86 10.43 -1.49 2.49
CA ILE A 86 11.26 -1.04 1.36
C ILE A 86 11.13 -2.06 0.23
N VAL A 87 10.77 -1.58 -0.94
CA VAL A 87 10.78 -2.32 -2.21
C VAL A 87 11.90 -1.76 -3.06
N TYR A 88 12.88 -2.59 -3.36
CA TYR A 88 13.96 -2.18 -4.25
C TYR A 88 13.59 -2.38 -5.70
N ILE A 89 14.05 -1.47 -6.54
CA ILE A 89 13.92 -1.51 -7.99
C ILE A 89 15.31 -1.52 -8.60
N SER A 90 15.55 -2.35 -9.61
CA SER A 90 16.85 -2.39 -10.29
C SER A 90 16.74 -2.99 -11.68
N SER A 91 17.67 -2.60 -12.57
CA SER A 91 17.91 -3.25 -13.85
C SER A 91 18.75 -4.53 -13.72
N LYS A 92 19.33 -4.82 -12.52
CA LYS A 92 20.28 -5.92 -12.32
C LYS A 92 19.85 -6.81 -11.15
N GLU A 93 19.72 -8.10 -11.39
CA GLU A 93 19.39 -9.11 -10.37
C GLU A 93 20.49 -9.31 -9.33
N THR A 94 21.73 -8.97 -9.66
CA THR A 94 22.91 -9.23 -8.81
C THR A 94 22.89 -8.50 -7.46
N TYR A 95 22.06 -7.46 -7.33
CA TYR A 95 21.93 -6.73 -6.06
C TYR A 95 21.16 -7.47 -4.98
N ALA A 96 20.34 -8.48 -5.32
CA ALA A 96 19.48 -9.18 -4.37
C ALA A 96 20.22 -9.68 -3.12
N MET A 97 21.43 -10.20 -3.28
CA MET A 97 22.24 -10.70 -2.16
C MET A 97 22.71 -9.61 -1.18
N SER A 98 22.96 -8.40 -1.67
CA SER A 98 23.40 -7.28 -0.83
C SER A 98 22.29 -6.67 0.03
N LEU A 99 21.04 -7.00 -0.26
CA LEU A 99 19.85 -6.44 0.38
C LEU A 99 19.41 -7.21 1.64
N PHE A 100 20.00 -8.38 1.93
CA PHE A 100 19.59 -9.19 3.08
C PHE A 100 19.60 -8.44 4.41
N GLN A 101 20.59 -7.57 4.61
CA GLN A 101 20.71 -6.79 5.85
C GLN A 101 19.61 -5.72 5.99
N VAL A 102 19.07 -5.24 4.87
CA VAL A 102 18.01 -4.21 4.87
C VAL A 102 16.63 -4.83 5.08
N ARG A 103 16.49 -6.14 4.85
CA ARG A 103 15.20 -6.85 4.95
C ARG A 103 14.11 -6.19 4.11
N PRO A 104 14.28 -6.15 2.78
CA PRO A 104 13.28 -5.55 1.91
C PRO A 104 11.97 -6.33 1.92
N LEU A 105 10.88 -5.63 1.67
CA LEU A 105 9.59 -6.25 1.41
C LEU A 105 9.61 -7.03 0.10
N ASP A 106 10.21 -6.43 -0.93
CA ASP A 106 10.31 -7.02 -2.26
C ASP A 106 11.48 -6.46 -3.06
N PHE A 107 11.77 -7.12 -4.20
CA PHE A 107 12.78 -6.71 -5.16
C PHE A 107 12.21 -6.84 -6.57
N LEU A 108 12.09 -5.71 -7.29
CA LEU A 108 11.49 -5.63 -8.61
C LEU A 108 12.56 -5.36 -9.67
N ILE A 109 12.50 -6.12 -10.76
CA ILE A 109 13.39 -5.93 -11.92
C ILE A 109 12.71 -5.03 -12.94
N LYS A 110 13.40 -4.00 -13.42
CA LYS A 110 12.95 -3.16 -14.55
C LYS A 110 12.87 -4.00 -15.84
N PRO A 111 11.81 -3.87 -16.67
CA PRO A 111 10.74 -2.90 -16.59
C PRO A 111 9.64 -3.26 -15.57
N ILE A 112 9.21 -2.27 -14.80
CA ILE A 112 8.13 -2.42 -13.82
C ILE A 112 6.79 -2.52 -14.55
N THR A 113 5.90 -3.39 -14.08
CA THR A 113 4.57 -3.59 -14.68
C THR A 113 3.47 -3.29 -13.66
N GLN A 114 2.27 -2.96 -14.15
CA GLN A 114 1.09 -2.79 -13.29
C GLN A 114 0.87 -4.00 -12.38
N LYS A 115 1.07 -5.21 -12.92
CA LYS A 115 0.90 -6.46 -12.17
C LYS A 115 1.86 -6.53 -10.99
N THR A 116 3.16 -6.28 -11.20
CA THR A 116 4.17 -6.35 -10.13
C THR A 116 3.94 -5.29 -9.05
N VAL A 117 3.50 -4.09 -9.43
CA VAL A 117 3.13 -3.04 -8.46
C VAL A 117 1.92 -3.48 -7.63
N ASN A 118 0.87 -4.04 -8.27
CA ASN A 118 -0.31 -4.53 -7.57
C ASN A 118 0.05 -5.60 -6.54
N GLU A 119 0.79 -6.66 -6.96
CA GLU A 119 1.22 -7.76 -6.10
C GLU A 119 2.05 -7.28 -4.91
N THR A 120 2.90 -6.28 -5.13
CA THR A 120 3.72 -5.66 -4.08
C THR A 120 2.88 -4.89 -3.06
N ILE A 121 1.91 -4.09 -3.52
CA ILE A 121 1.01 -3.37 -2.61
C ILE A 121 0.11 -4.34 -1.85
N ASP A 122 -0.43 -5.37 -2.50
CA ASP A 122 -1.21 -6.44 -1.84
C ASP A 122 -0.39 -7.13 -0.73
N LYS A 123 0.89 -7.44 -1.02
CA LYS A 123 1.81 -8.02 -0.04
C LYS A 123 2.04 -7.09 1.14
N TYR A 124 2.25 -5.79 0.89
CA TYR A 124 2.41 -4.77 1.92
C TYR A 124 1.17 -4.67 2.82
N ILE A 125 -0.02 -4.56 2.22
CA ILE A 125 -1.30 -4.46 2.92
C ILE A 125 -1.52 -5.68 3.80
N ARG A 126 -1.32 -6.89 3.26
CA ARG A 126 -1.49 -8.15 3.99
C ARG A 126 -0.54 -8.28 5.17
N LEU A 127 0.76 -8.00 4.99
CA LEU A 127 1.76 -8.14 6.06
C LEU A 127 1.59 -7.12 7.18
N ASN A 128 1.05 -5.95 6.87
CA ASN A 128 0.78 -4.92 7.87
C ASN A 128 -0.65 -4.97 8.42
N ASN A 129 -1.45 -5.96 8.03
CA ASN A 129 -2.86 -6.11 8.44
C ASN A 129 -3.70 -4.84 8.20
N LEU A 130 -3.40 -4.08 7.15
CA LEU A 130 -3.99 -2.76 6.92
C LEU A 130 -5.46 -2.82 6.51
N MET A 131 -5.95 -3.98 6.05
CA MET A 131 -7.35 -4.22 5.68
C MET A 131 -8.09 -5.11 6.70
N LYS A 132 -7.54 -5.31 7.88
CA LYS A 132 -8.13 -6.25 8.85
C LYS A 132 -9.56 -5.89 9.24
N ASN A 133 -9.91 -4.61 9.16
CA ASN A 133 -11.23 -4.09 9.53
C ASN A 133 -12.01 -3.49 8.36
N ASP A 134 -11.63 -3.79 7.11
CA ASP A 134 -12.36 -3.28 5.95
C ASP A 134 -13.50 -4.23 5.55
N PHE A 135 -14.62 -3.63 5.16
CA PHE A 135 -15.75 -4.27 4.53
C PHE A 135 -15.93 -3.77 3.10
N PHE A 136 -15.94 -4.69 2.13
CA PHE A 136 -16.08 -4.38 0.71
C PHE A 136 -17.44 -4.82 0.19
N PHE A 137 -18.07 -3.96 -0.64
CA PHE A 137 -19.35 -4.28 -1.28
C PHE A 137 -19.47 -3.59 -2.63
N HIS A 138 -20.39 -4.05 -3.48
CA HIS A 138 -20.60 -3.51 -4.80
C HIS A 138 -21.85 -2.64 -4.87
N ILE A 139 -21.71 -1.44 -5.47
CA ILE A 139 -22.84 -0.65 -5.94
C ILE A 139 -22.73 -0.55 -7.46
N GLY A 140 -23.58 -1.30 -8.17
CA GLY A 140 -23.46 -1.44 -9.62
C GLY A 140 -22.15 -2.10 -10.02
N LYS A 141 -21.29 -1.37 -10.77
CA LYS A 141 -19.97 -1.85 -11.21
C LYS A 141 -18.82 -1.37 -10.33
N SER A 142 -19.10 -0.56 -9.33
CA SER A 142 -18.08 0.05 -8.46
C SER A 142 -17.93 -0.75 -7.16
N ILE A 143 -16.69 -0.99 -6.75
CA ILE A 143 -16.36 -1.50 -5.42
C ILE A 143 -16.39 -0.33 -4.46
N GLN A 144 -17.11 -0.50 -3.35
CA GLN A 144 -17.13 0.43 -2.22
C GLN A 144 -16.45 -0.21 -1.03
N ARG A 145 -15.90 0.62 -0.15
CA ARG A 145 -15.22 0.21 1.07
C ARG A 145 -15.73 1.03 2.26
N LEU A 146 -15.98 0.36 3.36
CA LEU A 146 -16.25 0.97 4.68
C LEU A 146 -15.34 0.31 5.72
N TYR A 147 -14.99 1.06 6.75
CA TYR A 147 -14.35 0.47 7.93
C TYR A 147 -15.42 -0.22 8.78
N LEU A 148 -15.14 -1.42 9.29
CA LEU A 148 -16.06 -2.11 10.18
C LEU A 148 -16.38 -1.27 11.43
N ASP A 149 -15.45 -0.47 11.90
CA ASP A 149 -15.63 0.43 13.05
C ASP A 149 -16.66 1.55 12.79
N GLU A 150 -16.97 1.85 11.51
CA GLU A 150 -17.98 2.82 11.10
C GLU A 150 -19.38 2.18 10.95
N ILE A 151 -19.47 0.84 10.97
CA ILE A 151 -20.70 0.10 10.73
C ILE A 151 -21.32 -0.28 12.08
N PHE A 152 -22.53 0.18 12.33
CA PHE A 152 -23.28 -0.19 13.53
C PHE A 152 -23.84 -1.60 13.43
N TYR A 153 -24.50 -1.92 12.31
CA TYR A 153 -25.03 -3.26 12.03
C TYR A 153 -25.37 -3.42 10.54
N PHE A 154 -25.54 -4.68 10.16
CA PHE A 154 -26.10 -5.07 8.87
C PHE A 154 -27.53 -5.56 9.04
N ALA A 155 -28.43 -5.18 8.12
CA ALA A 155 -29.77 -5.72 8.06
C ALA A 155 -30.04 -6.35 6.68
N CYS A 156 -30.82 -7.43 6.65
CA CYS A 156 -31.22 -8.09 5.42
C CYS A 156 -32.65 -7.71 5.07
N ASN A 157 -32.86 -7.18 3.86
CA ASN A 157 -34.18 -6.87 3.32
C ASN A 157 -34.34 -7.55 1.96
N GLY A 158 -34.81 -8.77 1.96
CA GLY A 158 -34.92 -9.63 0.77
C GLY A 158 -33.56 -10.01 0.20
N LYS A 159 -33.22 -9.49 -0.99
CA LYS A 159 -31.91 -9.67 -1.66
C LYS A 159 -30.95 -8.50 -1.47
N LYS A 160 -31.32 -7.54 -0.64
CA LYS A 160 -30.50 -6.37 -0.34
C LYS A 160 -29.99 -6.44 1.08
N ILE A 161 -28.76 -6.06 1.24
CA ILE A 161 -28.14 -5.81 2.55
C ILE A 161 -28.13 -4.31 2.79
N GLU A 162 -28.55 -3.89 3.95
CA GLU A 162 -28.48 -2.53 4.45
C GLU A 162 -27.30 -2.42 5.40
N ILE A 163 -26.44 -1.44 5.19
CA ILE A 163 -25.33 -1.09 6.07
C ILE A 163 -25.71 0.18 6.81
N HIS A 164 -25.81 0.11 8.12
CA HIS A 164 -26.15 1.24 8.97
C HIS A 164 -24.89 1.84 9.59
N THR A 165 -24.65 3.14 9.32
CA THR A 165 -23.52 3.92 9.82
C THR A 165 -24.01 5.24 10.40
N ASP A 166 -23.13 6.04 11.00
CA ASP A 166 -23.42 7.41 11.43
C ASP A 166 -23.76 8.35 10.25
N ALA A 167 -23.20 8.08 9.07
CA ALA A 167 -23.48 8.84 7.84
C ALA A 167 -24.82 8.49 7.18
N GLY A 168 -25.53 7.42 7.67
CA GLY A 168 -26.80 6.97 7.15
C GLY A 168 -26.81 5.51 6.73
N VAL A 169 -27.77 5.16 5.86
CA VAL A 169 -27.98 3.78 5.40
C VAL A 169 -27.55 3.62 3.96
N THR A 170 -26.65 2.69 3.70
CA THR A 170 -26.23 2.30 2.36
C THR A 170 -26.74 0.90 2.04
N THR A 171 -27.22 0.65 0.80
CA THR A 171 -27.75 -0.65 0.41
C THR A 171 -26.96 -1.24 -0.76
N PHE A 172 -26.76 -2.56 -0.72
CA PHE A 172 -26.18 -3.32 -1.82
C PHE A 172 -26.87 -4.69 -2.00
N TYR A 173 -26.67 -5.31 -3.15
CA TYR A 173 -27.18 -6.67 -3.40
C TYR A 173 -26.19 -7.70 -2.88
N GLY A 174 -26.63 -8.61 -2.03
CA GLY A 174 -25.80 -9.66 -1.44
C GLY A 174 -26.57 -10.51 -0.42
N THR A 175 -25.85 -11.37 0.27
CA THR A 175 -26.39 -12.26 1.30
C THR A 175 -25.73 -11.99 2.65
N MET A 176 -26.42 -12.31 3.74
CA MET A 176 -25.83 -12.23 5.08
C MET A 176 -24.68 -13.21 5.28
N GLN A 177 -24.65 -14.30 4.50
CA GLN A 177 -23.53 -15.24 4.52
C GLN A 177 -22.26 -14.59 3.97
N GLU A 178 -22.34 -13.86 2.85
CA GLU A 178 -21.20 -13.11 2.27
C GLU A 178 -20.71 -12.02 3.24
N VAL A 179 -21.64 -11.37 3.96
CA VAL A 179 -21.28 -10.42 5.02
C VAL A 179 -20.53 -11.11 6.15
N ALA A 180 -21.08 -12.24 6.66
CA ALA A 180 -20.47 -13.00 7.74
C ALA A 180 -19.04 -13.46 7.39
N GLU A 181 -18.83 -13.97 6.18
CA GLU A 181 -17.50 -14.40 5.69
C GLU A 181 -16.48 -13.24 5.67
N GLN A 182 -16.92 -12.01 5.40
CA GLN A 182 -16.04 -10.84 5.41
C GLN A 182 -15.74 -10.31 6.81
N VAL A 183 -16.65 -10.46 7.77
CA VAL A 183 -16.49 -9.92 9.14
C VAL A 183 -15.96 -10.95 10.13
N ASP A 184 -15.91 -12.23 9.74
CA ASP A 184 -15.44 -13.31 10.59
C ASP A 184 -13.98 -13.07 11.06
N GLY A 185 -13.77 -13.24 12.37
CA GLY A 185 -12.49 -13.02 13.02
C GLY A 185 -12.02 -11.55 13.10
N LYS A 186 -12.86 -10.57 12.68
CA LYS A 186 -12.52 -9.14 12.71
C LYS A 186 -13.08 -8.41 13.94
N GLY A 187 -13.69 -9.13 14.88
CA GLY A 187 -14.24 -8.54 16.12
C GLY A 187 -15.52 -7.73 15.92
N PHE A 188 -16.23 -7.95 14.81
CA PHE A 188 -17.52 -7.34 14.52
C PHE A 188 -18.63 -8.30 14.95
N TRP A 189 -19.30 -7.98 16.08
CA TRP A 189 -20.53 -8.65 16.60
C TRP A 189 -21.34 -7.69 17.45
#